data_ee1ab01d7919ea3e616eedb67904f4c5
#
_entry.id   ee1ab01d7919ea3e616eedb67904f4c5
#
_cell.length_a   1.000
_cell.length_b   1.000
_cell.length_c   1.000
_cell.angle_alpha   90.00
_cell.angle_beta   90.00
_cell.angle_gamma   90.00
#
_symmetry.space_group_name_H-M   'P 1'
#
loop_
_entity.id
_entity.type
_entity.pdbx_description
1 polymer ?
#
loop_
_entity_poly.entity_id
_entity_poly.type
_entity_poly.pdbx_seq_one_letter_code
_entity_poly.pdbx_strand_id
1 'polypeptide(L)'
;MKNANRAKLKAVSGKNFAKSAAKTRTLRRGKRTAARKPMSEQEAALREQLVSLLKGGGAHVHFMDAIENFPAAKRGTYAQGLAHTGWQLLEHARIAQWDILEFSRNHEHVSPEFPEGYWPKTPAPASEEEWNKTVEGFKHDLREMIKLIENPRTDLYAKIPHGQGQTILREALVLADHNSYHLGQLVDLRRALGTWPES
;
A
#
# COMPACT_ATOMS: atom_id res chain seq x y z
N MET A 1 -30.43 17.21 -32.72
CA MET A 1 -31.64 17.52 -31.93
C MET A 1 -31.15 17.59 -30.49
N LYS A 2 -30.81 18.76 -29.97
CA LYS A 2 -31.53 19.81 -29.24
C LYS A 2 -32.44 19.18 -28.14
N ASN A 3 -32.09 19.30 -26.85
CA ASN A 3 -32.73 20.27 -25.98
C ASN A 3 -32.01 20.36 -24.62
N ALA A 4 -31.70 21.62 -24.30
CA ALA A 4 -31.25 22.09 -23.00
C ALA A 4 -32.49 22.30 -22.10
N ASN A 5 -32.33 22.07 -20.79
CA ASN A 5 -33.28 22.64 -19.82
C ASN A 5 -32.54 23.31 -18.68
N ARG A 6 -32.66 24.64 -18.71
CA ARG A 6 -32.08 25.60 -17.78
C ARG A 6 -33.22 26.05 -16.86
N ALA A 7 -33.17 25.69 -15.58
CA ALA A 7 -34.12 26.23 -14.60
C ALA A 7 -33.44 27.31 -13.74
N LYS A 8 -34.02 28.52 -13.82
CA LYS A 8 -33.66 29.73 -13.06
C LYS A 8 -34.20 29.66 -11.63
N LEU A 9 -33.36 29.93 -10.64
CA LEU A 9 -33.83 30.24 -9.29
C LEU A 9 -33.89 31.77 -9.11
N LYS A 10 -35.05 32.23 -8.67
CA LYS A 10 -35.35 33.61 -8.31
C LYS A 10 -34.85 33.96 -6.92
N ALA A 11 -34.25 35.12 -6.78
CA ALA A 11 -33.95 35.79 -5.53
C ALA A 11 -35.20 36.27 -4.83
N VAL A 12 -35.28 36.12 -3.51
CA VAL A 12 -36.23 36.84 -2.67
C VAL A 12 -35.45 37.63 -1.62
N SER A 13 -35.68 38.92 -1.64
CA SER A 13 -35.13 39.99 -0.79
C SER A 13 -35.97 40.18 0.47
N GLY A 14 -35.30 40.43 1.61
CA GLY A 14 -35.71 41.47 2.53
C GLY A 14 -36.40 41.06 3.83
N LYS A 15 -35.84 41.28 4.99
CA LYS A 15 -36.06 42.44 5.87
C LYS A 15 -35.47 42.21 7.29
N ASN A 16 -34.86 43.25 7.77
CA ASN A 16 -34.32 43.49 9.11
C ASN A 16 -35.23 43.07 10.27
N PHE A 17 -34.61 42.52 11.36
CA PHE A 17 -35.06 42.81 12.73
C PHE A 17 -33.88 42.84 13.71
N ALA A 18 -34.08 43.67 14.72
CA ALA A 18 -33.13 44.34 15.60
C ALA A 18 -32.39 43.47 16.63
N LYS A 19 -31.30 44.10 17.10
CA LYS A 19 -30.36 43.75 18.20
C LYS A 19 -31.04 43.22 19.47
N SER A 20 -30.50 42.11 20.00
CA SER A 20 -30.47 41.85 21.46
C SER A 20 -29.07 41.30 21.81
N ALA A 21 -28.39 42.03 22.66
CA ALA A 21 -27.05 41.67 23.18
C ALA A 21 -27.20 40.59 24.24
N ALA A 22 -26.87 39.36 23.90
CA ALA A 22 -26.70 38.27 24.87
C ALA A 22 -25.19 38.02 25.09
N LYS A 23 -24.69 38.22 26.32
CA LYS A 23 -23.33 37.88 26.74
C LYS A 23 -23.00 36.40 26.50
N THR A 24 -22.22 36.17 25.48
CA THR A 24 -21.71 34.81 25.17
C THR A 24 -20.56 34.50 26.13
N ARG A 25 -20.85 33.73 27.16
CA ARG A 25 -19.85 33.11 28.02
C ARG A 25 -19.18 31.98 27.24
N THR A 26 -18.00 32.28 26.68
CA THR A 26 -17.18 31.33 25.93
C THR A 26 -16.71 30.21 26.83
N LEU A 27 -17.46 29.11 26.86
CA LEU A 27 -16.97 27.86 27.43
C LEU A 27 -15.88 27.32 26.48
N ARG A 28 -14.62 27.53 26.85
CA ARG A 28 -13.47 26.79 26.28
C ARG A 28 -13.71 25.30 26.58
N ARG A 29 -14.37 24.61 25.67
CA ARG A 29 -14.44 23.14 25.66
C ARG A 29 -13.06 22.62 25.26
N GLY A 30 -12.18 22.42 26.24
CA GLY A 30 -10.91 21.72 26.05
C GLY A 30 -11.23 20.40 25.36
N LYS A 31 -10.62 20.16 24.17
CA LYS A 31 -10.61 18.83 23.55
C LYS A 31 -9.89 17.90 24.54
N ARG A 32 -10.64 17.19 25.37
CA ARG A 32 -10.12 16.03 26.09
C ARG A 32 -9.76 15.02 24.99
N THR A 33 -8.49 14.88 24.70
CA THR A 33 -7.97 13.72 24.00
C THR A 33 -8.38 12.52 24.85
N ALA A 34 -9.37 11.77 24.38
CA ALA A 34 -9.78 10.54 25.04
C ALA A 34 -8.54 9.64 25.14
N ALA A 35 -8.14 9.30 26.35
CA ALA A 35 -7.07 8.32 26.57
C ALA A 35 -7.49 7.02 25.83
N ARG A 36 -6.68 6.61 24.86
CA ARG A 36 -6.95 5.40 24.09
C ARG A 36 -6.96 4.21 25.04
N LYS A 37 -7.99 3.34 24.90
CA LYS A 37 -8.08 2.09 25.64
C LYS A 37 -6.79 1.27 25.36
N PRO A 38 -6.18 0.64 26.38
CA PRO A 38 -5.04 -0.24 26.15
C PRO A 38 -5.41 -1.31 25.10
N MET A 39 -4.44 -1.66 24.26
CA MET A 39 -4.59 -2.67 23.21
C MET A 39 -5.03 -4.00 23.82
N SER A 40 -6.03 -4.65 23.26
CA SER A 40 -6.47 -5.97 23.74
C SER A 40 -5.47 -7.06 23.35
N GLU A 41 -5.48 -8.19 24.02
CA GLU A 41 -4.66 -9.36 23.67
C GLU A 41 -4.98 -9.87 22.26
N GLN A 42 -6.24 -9.84 21.83
CA GLN A 42 -6.64 -10.23 20.49
C GLN A 42 -6.07 -9.28 19.43
N GLU A 43 -6.07 -7.97 19.70
CA GLU A 43 -5.48 -6.99 18.77
C GLU A 43 -3.95 -7.16 18.70
N ALA A 44 -3.30 -7.42 19.82
CA ALA A 44 -1.85 -7.70 19.84
C ALA A 44 -1.52 -8.96 19.03
N ALA A 45 -2.25 -10.04 19.25
CA ALA A 45 -2.08 -11.28 18.50
C ALA A 45 -2.33 -11.09 16.99
N LEU A 46 -3.37 -10.33 16.60
CA LEU A 46 -3.63 -10.02 15.19
C LEU A 46 -2.46 -9.28 14.54
N ARG A 47 -1.91 -8.26 15.22
CA ARG A 47 -0.76 -7.50 14.70
C ARG A 47 0.47 -8.38 14.52
N GLU A 48 0.73 -9.26 15.48
CA GLU A 48 1.81 -10.25 15.40
C GLU A 48 1.65 -11.16 14.19
N GLN A 49 0.44 -11.69 13.96
CA GLN A 49 0.17 -12.56 12.79
C GLN A 49 0.29 -11.80 11.46
N LEU A 50 -0.18 -10.55 11.38
CA LEU A 50 -0.01 -9.73 10.18
C LEU A 50 1.47 -9.46 9.87
N VAL A 51 2.25 -9.14 10.89
CA VAL A 51 3.71 -8.92 10.75
C VAL A 51 4.41 -10.20 10.31
N SER A 52 4.06 -11.33 10.91
CA SER A 52 4.60 -12.65 10.53
C SER A 52 4.27 -12.97 9.07
N LEU A 53 3.03 -12.73 8.65
CA LEU A 53 2.58 -12.97 7.27
C LEU A 53 3.33 -12.08 6.26
N LEU A 54 3.51 -10.79 6.56
CA LEU A 54 4.26 -9.86 5.71
C LEU A 54 5.75 -10.19 5.61
N LYS A 55 6.36 -10.68 6.68
CA LYS A 55 7.75 -11.15 6.66
C LYS A 55 7.93 -12.42 5.83
N GLY A 56 6.89 -13.23 5.71
CA GLY A 56 6.94 -14.50 5.00
C GLY A 56 7.68 -15.60 5.78
N GLY A 57 8.05 -16.68 5.10
CA GLY A 57 8.83 -17.79 5.68
C GLY A 57 8.02 -18.81 6.47
N GLY A 58 6.71 -18.63 6.65
CA GLY A 58 5.85 -19.57 7.35
C GLY A 58 5.42 -20.75 6.48
N ALA A 59 4.82 -20.47 5.33
CA ALA A 59 4.31 -21.49 4.39
C ALA A 59 5.16 -21.61 3.12
N HIS A 60 6.03 -20.67 2.87
CA HIS A 60 6.92 -20.60 1.70
C HIS A 60 8.20 -19.83 2.06
N VAL A 61 9.18 -19.81 1.17
CA VAL A 61 10.44 -19.05 1.34
C VAL A 61 10.16 -17.54 1.49
N HIS A 62 11.12 -16.79 2.02
CA HIS A 62 11.01 -15.33 2.07
C HIS A 62 11.12 -14.71 0.68
N PHE A 63 10.50 -13.56 0.47
CA PHE A 63 10.59 -12.85 -0.81
C PHE A 63 12.04 -12.55 -1.19
N MET A 64 12.86 -12.20 -0.22
CA MET A 64 14.27 -11.90 -0.45
C MET A 64 15.09 -13.12 -0.88
N ASP A 65 14.74 -14.35 -0.48
CA ASP A 65 15.41 -15.58 -0.93
C ASP A 65 15.25 -15.76 -2.45
N ALA A 66 14.11 -15.32 -3.01
CA ALA A 66 13.87 -15.36 -4.45
C ALA A 66 14.62 -14.26 -5.23
N ILE A 67 15.10 -13.22 -4.55
CA ILE A 67 15.83 -12.10 -5.16
C ILE A 67 17.33 -12.20 -4.93
N GLU A 68 17.73 -12.72 -3.77
CA GLU A 68 19.14 -12.86 -3.41
C GLU A 68 19.87 -13.76 -4.40
N ASN A 69 21.09 -13.36 -4.77
CA ASN A 69 21.92 -14.07 -5.73
C ASN A 69 21.24 -14.34 -7.09
N PHE A 70 20.26 -13.51 -7.50
CA PHE A 70 19.67 -13.59 -8.84
C PHE A 70 20.72 -13.09 -9.85
N PRO A 71 21.22 -13.95 -10.77
CA PRO A 71 22.30 -13.58 -11.67
C PRO A 71 21.92 -12.39 -12.55
N ALA A 72 22.78 -11.36 -12.61
CA ALA A 72 22.52 -10.13 -13.33
C ALA A 72 22.12 -10.38 -14.81
N ALA A 73 22.82 -11.31 -15.46
CA ALA A 73 22.54 -11.70 -16.85
C ALA A 73 21.18 -12.37 -17.07
N LYS A 74 20.49 -12.77 -16.01
CA LYS A 74 19.20 -13.47 -16.08
C LYS A 74 18.01 -12.62 -15.59
N ARG A 75 18.24 -11.47 -14.99
CA ARG A 75 17.17 -10.60 -14.43
C ARG A 75 16.18 -10.11 -15.48
N GLY A 76 16.64 -9.91 -16.72
CA GLY A 76 15.82 -9.50 -17.86
C GLY A 76 15.45 -10.64 -18.83
N THR A 77 15.68 -11.89 -18.46
CA THR A 77 15.43 -13.04 -19.33
C THR A 77 14.01 -13.57 -19.13
N TYR A 78 13.27 -13.74 -20.22
CA TYR A 78 12.00 -14.46 -20.22
C TYR A 78 12.24 -15.96 -20.18
N ALA A 79 11.48 -16.70 -19.39
CA ALA A 79 11.42 -18.16 -19.49
C ALA A 79 10.21 -18.59 -20.31
N GLN A 80 10.30 -19.76 -20.95
CA GLN A 80 9.22 -20.29 -21.78
C GLN A 80 7.93 -20.46 -20.94
N GLY A 81 6.83 -19.92 -21.42
CA GLY A 81 5.52 -20.01 -20.78
C GLY A 81 5.30 -19.03 -19.62
N LEU A 82 6.28 -18.19 -19.28
CA LEU A 82 6.14 -17.16 -18.26
C LEU A 82 6.07 -15.76 -18.88
N ALA A 83 5.17 -14.93 -18.36
CA ALA A 83 4.83 -13.63 -18.95
C ALA A 83 5.82 -12.51 -18.58
N HIS A 84 6.56 -12.67 -17.49
CA HIS A 84 7.37 -11.59 -16.91
C HIS A 84 8.80 -12.06 -16.60
N THR A 85 9.73 -11.10 -16.65
CA THR A 85 11.13 -11.30 -16.24
C THR A 85 11.29 -11.11 -14.72
N GLY A 86 12.44 -11.47 -14.17
CA GLY A 86 12.76 -11.25 -12.76
C GLY A 86 12.75 -9.77 -12.37
N TRP A 87 13.24 -8.92 -13.27
CA TRP A 87 13.17 -7.46 -13.10
C TRP A 87 11.72 -6.95 -13.04
N GLN A 88 10.90 -7.38 -14.01
CA GLN A 88 9.51 -6.95 -14.06
C GLN A 88 8.73 -7.35 -12.81
N LEU A 89 8.91 -8.58 -12.33
CA LEU A 89 8.24 -9.06 -11.11
C LEU A 89 8.69 -8.32 -9.86
N LEU A 90 9.99 -8.07 -9.71
CA LEU A 90 10.53 -7.35 -8.55
C LEU A 90 10.06 -5.89 -8.54
N GLU A 91 10.18 -5.17 -9.65
CA GLU A 91 9.83 -3.75 -9.71
C GLU A 91 8.31 -3.57 -9.59
N HIS A 92 7.52 -4.45 -10.18
CA HIS A 92 6.06 -4.47 -9.99
C HIS A 92 5.70 -4.67 -8.50
N ALA A 93 6.30 -5.66 -7.83
CA ALA A 93 6.06 -5.89 -6.41
C ALA A 93 6.45 -4.67 -5.56
N ARG A 94 7.57 -4.00 -5.88
CA ARG A 94 7.99 -2.76 -5.21
C ARG A 94 6.99 -1.62 -5.42
N ILE A 95 6.55 -1.39 -6.66
CA ILE A 95 5.60 -0.31 -6.98
C ILE A 95 4.27 -0.54 -6.27
N ALA A 96 3.73 -1.76 -6.32
CA ALA A 96 2.47 -2.08 -5.67
C ALA A 96 2.56 -1.97 -4.14
N GLN A 97 3.67 -2.42 -3.55
CA GLN A 97 3.92 -2.30 -2.11
C GLN A 97 4.04 -0.84 -1.67
N TRP A 98 4.78 -0.02 -2.43
CA TRP A 98 4.89 1.41 -2.19
C TRP A 98 3.53 2.11 -2.27
N ASP A 99 2.75 1.81 -3.28
CA ASP A 99 1.40 2.38 -3.46
C ASP A 99 0.49 2.03 -2.29
N ILE A 100 0.43 0.76 -1.90
CA ILE A 100 -0.36 0.29 -0.75
C ILE A 100 0.07 0.99 0.54
N LEU A 101 1.38 1.14 0.77
CA LEU A 101 1.92 1.83 1.94
C LEU A 101 1.54 3.32 1.95
N GLU A 102 1.80 4.02 0.84
CA GLU A 102 1.51 5.46 0.76
C GLU A 102 0.01 5.73 0.81
N PHE A 103 -0.81 4.94 0.13
CA PHE A 103 -2.27 5.00 0.27
C PHE A 103 -2.71 4.79 1.73
N SER A 104 -2.04 3.93 2.48
CA SER A 104 -2.37 3.65 3.88
C SER A 104 -2.08 4.82 4.82
N ARG A 105 -1.11 5.70 4.52
CA ARG A 105 -0.58 6.69 5.45
C ARG A 105 -0.61 8.15 4.97
N ASN A 106 -0.70 8.38 3.68
CA ASN A 106 -0.58 9.70 3.07
C ASN A 106 -1.87 10.07 2.32
N HIS A 107 -2.62 11.02 2.86
CA HIS A 107 -3.89 11.47 2.26
C HIS A 107 -3.73 12.25 0.94
N GLU A 108 -2.52 12.69 0.61
CA GLU A 108 -2.21 13.37 -0.66
C GLU A 108 -1.70 12.39 -1.73
N HIS A 109 -1.57 11.09 -1.36
CA HIS A 109 -1.07 10.09 -2.29
C HIS A 109 -2.02 9.89 -3.47
N VAL A 110 -1.45 9.80 -4.64
CA VAL A 110 -2.15 9.46 -5.89
C VAL A 110 -1.54 8.16 -6.42
N SER A 111 -2.35 7.12 -6.47
CA SER A 111 -1.93 5.82 -6.99
C SER A 111 -1.55 5.91 -8.48
N PRO A 112 -0.59 5.10 -8.94
CA PRO A 112 -0.28 4.97 -10.35
C PRO A 112 -1.51 4.56 -11.18
N GLU A 113 -1.52 4.91 -12.46
CA GLU A 113 -2.58 4.47 -13.37
C GLU A 113 -2.48 2.95 -13.61
N PHE A 114 -3.59 2.24 -13.37
CA PHE A 114 -3.65 0.79 -13.52
C PHE A 114 -4.05 0.41 -14.96
N PRO A 115 -3.40 -0.61 -15.56
CA PRO A 115 -2.28 -1.42 -15.03
C PRO A 115 -0.89 -0.85 -15.35
N GLU A 116 -0.77 0.11 -16.27
CA GLU A 116 0.48 0.52 -16.91
C GLU A 116 1.47 1.15 -15.93
N GLY A 117 0.98 1.88 -14.93
CA GLY A 117 1.81 2.52 -13.91
C GLY A 117 2.43 1.57 -12.89
N TYR A 118 1.99 0.31 -12.87
CA TYR A 118 2.50 -0.70 -11.92
C TYR A 118 3.60 -1.60 -12.49
N TRP A 119 3.90 -1.49 -13.78
CA TRP A 119 4.89 -2.33 -14.44
C TRP A 119 6.03 -1.51 -15.03
N PRO A 120 7.29 -1.96 -14.89
CA PRO A 120 8.40 -1.31 -15.59
C PRO A 120 8.25 -1.52 -17.10
N LYS A 121 8.62 -0.49 -17.86
CA LYS A 121 8.51 -0.53 -19.34
C LYS A 121 9.58 -1.40 -20.00
N THR A 122 10.67 -1.71 -19.27
CA THR A 122 11.79 -2.49 -19.77
C THR A 122 11.78 -3.91 -19.19
N PRO A 123 12.23 -4.91 -19.95
CA PRO A 123 12.33 -6.27 -19.44
C PRO A 123 13.49 -6.48 -18.46
N ALA A 124 14.47 -5.58 -18.43
CA ALA A 124 15.67 -5.65 -17.61
C ALA A 124 15.93 -4.31 -16.91
N PRO A 125 16.60 -4.30 -15.76
CA PRO A 125 17.09 -3.07 -15.15
C PRO A 125 18.17 -2.44 -16.05
N ALA A 126 18.25 -1.11 -16.07
CA ALA A 126 19.24 -0.41 -16.86
C ALA A 126 20.68 -0.59 -16.31
N SER A 127 20.79 -0.89 -15.01
CA SER A 127 22.08 -1.09 -14.33
C SER A 127 21.93 -1.95 -13.07
N GLU A 128 23.06 -2.38 -12.51
CA GLU A 128 23.12 -3.02 -11.18
C GLU A 128 22.64 -2.06 -10.09
N GLU A 129 22.90 -0.78 -10.22
CA GLU A 129 22.46 0.25 -9.28
C GLU A 129 20.92 0.36 -9.26
N GLU A 130 20.25 0.32 -10.42
CA GLU A 130 18.80 0.35 -10.52
C GLU A 130 18.18 -0.90 -9.85
N TRP A 131 18.74 -2.09 -10.11
CA TRP A 131 18.31 -3.30 -9.42
C TRP A 131 18.43 -3.17 -7.91
N ASN A 132 19.59 -2.74 -7.41
CA ASN A 132 19.84 -2.59 -5.98
C ASN A 132 18.93 -1.53 -5.35
N LYS A 133 18.66 -0.43 -6.03
CA LYS A 133 17.72 0.61 -5.59
C LYS A 133 16.30 0.04 -5.44
N THR A 134 15.84 -0.77 -6.39
CA THR A 134 14.55 -1.44 -6.32
C THR A 134 14.46 -2.42 -5.15
N VAL A 135 15.49 -3.23 -4.95
CA VAL A 135 15.60 -4.16 -3.80
C VAL A 135 15.54 -3.40 -2.48
N GLU A 136 16.30 -2.32 -2.33
CA GLU A 136 16.29 -1.53 -1.09
C GLU A 136 14.97 -0.76 -0.90
N GLY A 137 14.34 -0.28 -1.98
CA GLY A 137 13.01 0.31 -1.93
C GLY A 137 11.97 -0.70 -1.43
N PHE A 138 11.96 -1.90 -1.97
CA PHE A 138 11.07 -2.97 -1.52
C PHE A 138 11.27 -3.29 -0.02
N LYS A 139 12.52 -3.46 0.42
CA LYS A 139 12.83 -3.69 1.84
C LYS A 139 12.42 -2.53 2.73
N HIS A 140 12.62 -1.29 2.27
CA HIS A 140 12.26 -0.09 3.01
C HIS A 140 10.74 -0.03 3.23
N ASP A 141 9.95 -0.16 2.17
CA ASP A 141 8.52 0.00 2.23
C ASP A 141 7.85 -1.13 3.03
N LEU A 142 8.39 -2.35 2.96
CA LEU A 142 7.95 -3.45 3.81
C LEU A 142 8.17 -3.15 5.29
N ARG A 143 9.36 -2.62 5.65
CA ARG A 143 9.64 -2.22 7.05
C ARG A 143 8.71 -1.10 7.53
N GLU A 144 8.40 -0.14 6.67
CA GLU A 144 7.49 0.97 7.01
C GLU A 144 6.06 0.46 7.19
N MET A 145 5.59 -0.46 6.36
CA MET A 145 4.26 -1.08 6.53
C MET A 145 4.19 -1.88 7.84
N ILE A 146 5.23 -2.63 8.17
CA ILE A 146 5.33 -3.35 9.45
C ILE A 146 5.27 -2.36 10.62
N LYS A 147 6.03 -1.25 10.60
CA LYS A 147 5.98 -0.21 11.63
C LYS A 147 4.58 0.40 11.77
N LEU A 148 3.89 0.62 10.65
CA LEU A 148 2.51 1.12 10.67
C LEU A 148 1.58 0.15 11.39
N ILE A 149 1.72 -1.14 11.15
CA ILE A 149 0.93 -2.21 11.78
C ILE A 149 1.29 -2.35 13.27
N GLU A 150 2.58 -2.33 13.63
CA GLU A 150 3.06 -2.47 15.00
C GLU A 150 2.70 -1.27 15.87
N ASN A 151 2.49 -0.09 15.28
CA ASN A 151 2.18 1.11 16.03
C ASN A 151 0.82 0.99 16.75
N PRO A 152 0.78 1.01 18.09
CA PRO A 152 -0.46 0.87 18.84
C PRO A 152 -1.43 2.04 18.63
N ARG A 153 -0.98 3.14 18.02
CA ARG A 153 -1.83 4.30 17.67
C ARG A 153 -2.55 4.11 16.33
N THR A 154 -2.12 3.18 15.51
CA THR A 154 -2.80 2.86 14.24
C THR A 154 -4.07 2.05 14.55
N ASP A 155 -5.22 2.56 14.15
CA ASP A 155 -6.47 1.81 14.19
C ASP A 155 -6.56 0.95 12.91
N LEU A 156 -6.37 -0.37 13.07
CA LEU A 156 -6.36 -1.30 11.95
C LEU A 156 -7.72 -1.42 11.26
N TYR A 157 -8.82 -1.12 11.97
CA TYR A 157 -10.18 -1.31 11.51
C TYR A 157 -10.85 -0.03 11.01
N ALA A 158 -10.30 1.13 11.37
CA ALA A 158 -10.83 2.39 10.88
C ALA A 158 -10.67 2.49 9.36
N LYS A 159 -11.69 3.02 8.70
CA LYS A 159 -11.62 3.33 7.27
C LYS A 159 -10.59 4.42 7.03
N ILE A 160 -9.74 4.22 6.02
CA ILE A 160 -8.80 5.23 5.55
C ILE A 160 -9.63 6.41 5.02
N PRO A 161 -9.44 7.64 5.55
CA PRO A 161 -10.37 8.77 5.29
C PRO A 161 -10.50 9.16 3.82
N HIS A 162 -9.44 9.01 3.03
CA HIS A 162 -9.39 9.30 1.59
C HIS A 162 -9.68 8.09 0.71
N GLY A 163 -9.91 6.92 1.31
CA GLY A 163 -10.26 5.69 0.61
C GLY A 163 -11.76 5.52 0.40
N GLN A 164 -12.14 4.44 -0.25
CA GLN A 164 -13.52 4.04 -0.54
C GLN A 164 -14.04 2.96 0.43
N GLY A 165 -13.49 2.92 1.64
CA GLY A 165 -13.87 1.95 2.67
C GLY A 165 -12.75 0.98 3.07
N GLN A 166 -11.59 1.11 2.47
CA GLN A 166 -10.39 0.34 2.84
C GLN A 166 -9.95 0.65 4.26
N THR A 167 -9.32 -0.33 4.89
CA THR A 167 -8.75 -0.23 6.25
C THR A 167 -7.29 -0.66 6.20
N ILE A 168 -6.48 -0.26 7.20
CA ILE A 168 -5.07 -0.71 7.30
C ILE A 168 -4.99 -2.24 7.37
N LEU A 169 -5.92 -2.88 8.06
CA LEU A 169 -6.02 -4.35 8.09
C LEU A 169 -6.16 -4.93 6.68
N ARG A 170 -7.10 -4.40 5.88
CA ARG A 170 -7.29 -4.84 4.50
C ARG A 170 -6.04 -4.64 3.67
N GLU A 171 -5.40 -3.48 3.77
CA GLU A 171 -4.20 -3.17 2.99
C GLU A 171 -3.02 -4.10 3.35
N ALA A 172 -2.85 -4.44 4.63
CA ALA A 172 -1.85 -5.40 5.07
C ALA A 172 -2.08 -6.81 4.49
N LEU A 173 -3.34 -7.26 4.47
CA LEU A 173 -3.71 -8.56 3.90
C LEU A 173 -3.52 -8.60 2.38
N VAL A 174 -3.93 -7.54 1.67
CA VAL A 174 -3.73 -7.41 0.21
C VAL A 174 -2.25 -7.40 -0.14
N LEU A 175 -1.43 -6.67 0.63
CA LEU A 175 0.01 -6.65 0.41
C LEU A 175 0.65 -8.03 0.60
N ALA A 176 0.28 -8.75 1.65
CA ALA A 176 0.81 -10.10 1.91
C ALA A 176 0.41 -11.08 0.80
N ASP A 177 -0.85 -11.05 0.37
CA ASP A 177 -1.37 -11.87 -0.73
C ASP A 177 -0.64 -11.56 -2.05
N HIS A 178 -0.52 -10.30 -2.41
CA HIS A 178 0.17 -9.84 -3.61
C HIS A 178 1.64 -10.25 -3.64
N ASN A 179 2.36 -10.03 -2.54
CA ASN A 179 3.76 -10.42 -2.46
C ASN A 179 3.93 -11.94 -2.54
N SER A 180 3.05 -12.72 -1.91
CA SER A 180 3.07 -14.18 -1.99
C SER A 180 2.83 -14.69 -3.42
N TYR A 181 1.87 -14.09 -4.13
CA TYR A 181 1.58 -14.43 -5.53
C TYR A 181 2.80 -14.20 -6.45
N HIS A 182 3.45 -13.03 -6.34
CA HIS A 182 4.62 -12.72 -7.17
C HIS A 182 5.88 -13.45 -6.72
N LEU A 183 6.00 -13.79 -5.44
CA LEU A 183 7.05 -14.67 -4.95
C LEU A 183 6.99 -16.05 -5.62
N GLY A 184 5.80 -16.65 -5.72
CA GLY A 184 5.63 -17.92 -6.44
C GLY A 184 6.12 -17.82 -7.89
N GLN A 185 5.75 -16.73 -8.58
CA GLN A 185 6.20 -16.51 -9.97
C GLN A 185 7.73 -16.32 -10.07
N LEU A 186 8.36 -15.62 -9.12
CA LEU A 186 9.82 -15.47 -9.07
C LEU A 186 10.55 -16.81 -8.86
N VAL A 187 10.03 -17.65 -7.98
CA VAL A 187 10.59 -19.00 -7.73
C VAL A 187 10.49 -19.85 -8.99
N ASP A 188 9.32 -19.89 -9.63
CA ASP A 188 9.12 -20.67 -10.85
C ASP A 188 9.94 -20.13 -12.02
N LEU A 189 10.07 -18.82 -12.17
CA LEU A 189 10.95 -18.19 -13.16
C LEU A 189 12.42 -18.63 -12.93
N ARG A 190 12.91 -18.55 -11.70
CA ARG A 190 14.29 -18.93 -11.38
C ARG A 190 14.55 -20.42 -11.62
N ARG A 191 13.59 -21.30 -11.32
CA ARG A 191 13.65 -22.72 -11.63
C ARG A 191 13.73 -22.96 -13.14
N ALA A 192 12.84 -22.30 -13.91
CA ALA A 192 12.84 -22.42 -15.37
C ALA A 192 14.12 -21.88 -16.02
N LEU A 193 14.77 -20.89 -15.42
CA LEU A 193 16.06 -20.33 -15.86
C LEU A 193 17.29 -21.10 -15.33
N GLY A 194 17.11 -22.14 -14.51
CA GLY A 194 18.19 -22.87 -13.86
C GLY A 194 19.02 -22.06 -12.86
N THR A 195 18.37 -21.07 -12.21
CA THR A 195 19.05 -20.14 -11.26
C THR A 195 18.49 -20.22 -9.84
N TRP A 196 17.54 -21.12 -9.58
CA TRP A 196 17.10 -21.40 -8.22
C TRP A 196 18.16 -22.25 -7.51
N PRO A 197 18.56 -21.92 -6.28
CA PRO A 197 19.50 -22.75 -5.53
C PRO A 197 18.97 -24.18 -5.36
N GLU A 198 19.79 -25.18 -5.61
CA GLU A 198 19.47 -26.55 -5.24
C GLU A 198 19.49 -26.67 -3.71
N SER A 199 18.46 -27.29 -3.15
CA SER A 199 18.30 -27.53 -1.71
C SER A 199 19.17 -28.71 -1.25
#